data_919fb590afd3943bcae2506f60a06872
#
_entry.id   919fb590afd3943bcae2506f60a06872
#
_cell.length_a   1.000
_cell.length_b   1.000
_cell.length_c   1.000
_cell.angle_alpha   90.00
_cell.angle_beta   90.00
_cell.angle_gamma   90.00
#
_symmetry.space_group_name_H-M   'P 1'
#
loop_
_entity.id
_entity.type
_entity.pdbx_description
1 polymer ?
#
loop_
_entity_poly.entity_id
_entity_poly.type
_entity_poly.pdbx_seq_one_letter_code
_entity_poly.pdbx_strand_id
1 'polypeptide(L)'
;MKLRVSEAPFPGAPVMVMIAGLGGLGGYWLAQQSALSRDYQVVVYDQRGTGDNADTLPEGYTLADMAQELHRALLIHGVRRYTVVGHALGGLVSLELALAFPEAISALVIVNGWLSLSAWTRRCFEARERLLLDSGPEAYIAAQPLFLYPPSWAQENQPRLEAEEALHNAHFQGTENLLRRLWALKNADYRERAARVITPVQIICARDDVLVPWTCSQALHEALPHSRLDVMDFGGHACNITAPQPFHSLLYAGLASLAPAPHKETV
;
A
#
# COMPACT_ATOMS: atom_id res chain seq x y z
N MET A 1 10.89 15.18 0.52
CA MET A 1 9.78 14.40 -0.08
C MET A 1 8.61 15.33 -0.31
N LYS A 2 8.09 15.38 -1.54
CA LYS A 2 6.89 16.14 -1.91
C LYS A 2 5.66 15.29 -1.58
N LEU A 3 4.66 15.91 -0.93
CA LEU A 3 3.36 15.32 -0.66
C LEU A 3 2.29 16.06 -1.46
N ARG A 4 1.29 15.37 -1.94
CA ARG A 4 0.06 15.94 -2.51
C ARG A 4 -1.04 15.81 -1.45
N VAL A 5 -1.43 16.94 -0.88
CA VAL A 5 -2.42 17.03 0.21
C VAL A 5 -3.70 17.64 -0.36
N SER A 6 -4.83 16.94 -0.24
CA SER A 6 -6.12 17.49 -0.64
C SER A 6 -6.54 18.62 0.29
N GLU A 7 -7.50 19.43 -0.14
CA GLU A 7 -8.21 20.31 0.79
C GLU A 7 -8.93 19.47 1.85
N ALA A 8 -9.00 20.00 3.07
CA ALA A 8 -9.77 19.38 4.12
C ALA A 8 -11.28 19.59 3.83
N PRO A 9 -12.11 18.53 3.81
CA PRO A 9 -13.54 18.66 3.49
C PRO A 9 -14.32 19.49 4.51
N PHE A 10 -13.82 19.57 5.74
CA PHE A 10 -14.34 20.42 6.83
C PHE A 10 -13.23 20.70 7.87
N PRO A 11 -13.37 21.75 8.69
CA PRO A 11 -12.39 22.03 9.74
C PRO A 11 -12.21 20.85 10.70
N GLY A 12 -10.97 20.42 10.88
CA GLY A 12 -10.63 19.26 11.75
C GLY A 12 -10.89 17.89 11.13
N ALA A 13 -11.11 17.81 9.81
CA ALA A 13 -11.24 16.54 9.12
C ALA A 13 -10.04 15.61 9.40
N PRO A 14 -10.29 14.32 9.65
CA PRO A 14 -9.20 13.37 9.89
C PRO A 14 -8.31 13.24 8.64
N VAL A 15 -7.02 13.02 8.86
CA VAL A 15 -6.05 12.85 7.77
C VAL A 15 -5.92 11.39 7.42
N MET A 16 -5.94 11.08 6.12
CA MET A 16 -5.70 9.76 5.57
C MET A 16 -4.48 9.78 4.65
N VAL A 17 -3.48 8.98 4.95
CA VAL A 17 -2.26 8.83 4.16
C VAL A 17 -2.33 7.54 3.37
N MET A 18 -2.13 7.61 2.05
CA MET A 18 -2.22 6.45 1.17
C MET A 18 -0.85 6.10 0.60
N ILE A 19 -0.38 4.87 0.85
CA ILE A 19 0.94 4.38 0.48
C ILE A 19 0.80 3.32 -0.62
N ALA A 20 1.33 3.60 -1.80
CA ALA A 20 1.32 2.68 -2.93
C ALA A 20 2.22 1.45 -2.70
N GLY A 21 2.05 0.43 -3.55
CA GLY A 21 2.90 -0.76 -3.58
C GLY A 21 4.28 -0.50 -4.18
N LEU A 22 4.90 -1.54 -4.75
CA LEU A 22 6.27 -1.52 -5.29
C LEU A 22 6.44 -0.50 -6.44
N GLY A 23 5.39 -0.21 -7.21
CA GLY A 23 5.40 0.83 -8.25
C GLY A 23 5.70 2.23 -7.72
N GLY A 24 5.29 2.53 -6.49
CA GLY A 24 5.65 3.75 -5.75
C GLY A 24 4.88 5.01 -6.10
N LEU A 25 4.09 5.02 -7.16
CA LEU A 25 3.36 6.21 -7.62
C LEU A 25 2.06 6.41 -6.84
N GLY A 26 1.87 7.60 -6.27
CA GLY A 26 0.66 7.96 -5.53
C GLY A 26 -0.60 7.98 -6.39
N GLY A 27 -0.46 8.12 -7.70
CA GLY A 27 -1.56 8.00 -8.68
C GLY A 27 -2.29 6.65 -8.65
N TYR A 28 -1.67 5.61 -8.10
CA TYR A 28 -2.31 4.32 -7.84
C TYR A 28 -3.63 4.45 -7.06
N TRP A 29 -3.74 5.44 -6.18
CA TRP A 29 -4.87 5.66 -5.29
C TRP A 29 -5.92 6.65 -5.82
N LEU A 30 -5.86 7.05 -7.10
CA LEU A 30 -6.73 8.11 -7.64
C LEU A 30 -8.22 7.86 -7.43
N ALA A 31 -8.69 6.62 -7.63
CA ALA A 31 -10.09 6.25 -7.42
C ALA A 31 -10.50 6.34 -5.94
N GLN A 32 -9.63 5.89 -5.03
CA GLN A 32 -9.86 5.94 -3.59
C GLN A 32 -9.75 7.36 -3.05
N GLN A 33 -8.81 8.15 -3.55
CA GLN A 33 -8.66 9.56 -3.20
C GLN A 33 -9.95 10.33 -3.49
N SER A 34 -10.53 10.15 -4.68
CA SER A 34 -11.78 10.80 -5.06
C SER A 34 -12.96 10.40 -4.16
N ALA A 35 -13.03 9.13 -3.74
CA ALA A 35 -14.08 8.65 -2.85
C ALA A 35 -13.93 9.18 -1.42
N LEU A 36 -12.70 9.15 -0.88
CA LEU A 36 -12.41 9.45 0.52
C LEU A 36 -12.28 10.93 0.84
N SER A 37 -12.00 11.78 -0.16
CA SER A 37 -11.86 13.23 0.04
C SER A 37 -13.12 13.97 0.52
N ARG A 38 -14.26 13.27 0.59
CA ARG A 38 -15.49 13.79 1.19
C ARG A 38 -15.47 13.77 2.72
N ASP A 39 -14.72 12.82 3.29
CA ASP A 39 -14.68 12.53 4.73
C ASP A 39 -13.30 12.77 5.35
N TYR A 40 -12.26 12.78 4.54
CA TYR A 40 -10.86 12.86 4.97
C TYR A 40 -10.09 13.93 4.19
N GLN A 41 -9.15 14.56 4.85
CA GLN A 41 -8.04 15.19 4.16
C GLN A 41 -7.08 14.10 3.68
N VAL A 42 -7.01 13.88 2.38
CA VAL A 42 -6.23 12.77 1.79
C VAL A 42 -4.82 13.23 1.42
N VAL A 43 -3.84 12.45 1.82
CA VAL A 43 -2.43 12.63 1.46
C VAL A 43 -1.98 11.46 0.60
N VAL A 44 -1.50 11.76 -0.60
CA VAL A 44 -0.82 10.82 -1.49
C VAL A 44 0.56 11.36 -1.85
N TYR A 45 1.47 10.48 -2.22
CA TYR A 45 2.81 10.88 -2.62
C TYR A 45 3.45 9.81 -3.51
N ASP A 46 4.42 10.22 -4.29
CA ASP A 46 5.30 9.29 -4.96
C ASP A 46 6.43 8.94 -3.98
N GLN A 47 6.70 7.66 -3.80
CA GLN A 47 7.75 7.22 -2.89
C GLN A 47 9.12 7.68 -3.40
N ARG A 48 10.08 7.86 -2.50
CA ARG A 48 11.44 8.26 -2.89
C ARG A 48 11.98 7.32 -3.98
N GLY A 49 12.58 7.88 -4.99
CA GLY A 49 13.05 7.19 -6.18
C GLY A 49 12.01 7.05 -7.28
N THR A 50 10.80 7.64 -7.12
CA THR A 50 9.74 7.59 -8.14
C THR A 50 9.11 8.96 -8.38
N GLY A 51 8.54 9.17 -9.57
CA GLY A 51 7.74 10.33 -9.94
C GLY A 51 8.27 11.68 -9.45
N ASP A 52 7.45 12.42 -8.71
CA ASP A 52 7.80 13.74 -8.17
C ASP A 52 8.92 13.72 -7.10
N ASN A 53 9.25 12.56 -6.57
CA ASN A 53 10.33 12.34 -5.61
C ASN A 53 11.49 11.53 -6.22
N ALA A 54 11.76 11.74 -7.51
CA ALA A 54 12.86 11.12 -8.23
C ALA A 54 14.20 11.42 -7.53
N ASP A 55 14.89 10.36 -7.11
CA ASP A 55 16.17 10.38 -6.42
C ASP A 55 16.82 9.01 -6.56
N THR A 56 18.13 8.89 -6.35
CA THR A 56 18.77 7.60 -6.25
C THR A 56 18.65 7.09 -4.82
N LEU A 57 18.09 5.91 -4.64
CA LEU A 57 17.99 5.28 -3.32
C LEU A 57 19.37 4.84 -2.85
N PRO A 58 19.70 4.92 -1.55
CA PRO A 58 20.96 4.40 -1.03
C PRO A 58 20.99 2.86 -1.02
N GLU A 59 22.16 2.28 -0.97
CA GLU A 59 22.30 0.86 -0.65
C GLU A 59 21.72 0.55 0.73
N GLY A 60 21.13 -0.63 0.89
CA GLY A 60 20.53 -1.04 2.14
C GLY A 60 19.26 -0.25 2.53
N TYR A 61 18.64 0.49 1.60
CA TYR A 61 17.38 1.20 1.81
C TYR A 61 16.29 0.26 2.29
N THR A 62 15.68 0.56 3.44
CA THR A 62 14.74 -0.32 4.14
C THR A 62 13.32 0.22 4.17
N LEU A 63 12.37 -0.62 4.57
CA LEU A 63 10.99 -0.19 4.84
C LEU A 63 10.93 0.78 6.03
N ALA A 64 11.82 0.64 7.00
CA ALA A 64 11.94 1.57 8.14
C ALA A 64 12.41 2.96 7.68
N ASP A 65 13.34 3.03 6.71
CA ASP A 65 13.75 4.30 6.11
C ASP A 65 12.58 4.97 5.38
N MET A 66 11.81 4.20 4.60
CA MET A 66 10.60 4.70 3.92
C MET A 66 9.60 5.29 4.93
N ALA A 67 9.36 4.58 6.03
CA ALA A 67 8.46 5.01 7.10
C ALA A 67 8.94 6.30 7.78
N GLN A 68 10.22 6.37 8.12
CA GLN A 68 10.82 7.56 8.74
C GLN A 68 10.77 8.79 7.82
N GLU A 69 11.09 8.62 6.54
CA GLU A 69 11.06 9.70 5.55
C GLU A 69 9.64 10.24 5.37
N LEU A 70 8.64 9.35 5.28
CA LEU A 70 7.25 9.74 5.19
C LEU A 70 6.78 10.47 6.44
N HIS A 71 7.05 9.92 7.64
CA HIS A 71 6.65 10.56 8.89
C HIS A 71 7.24 11.96 9.05
N ARG A 72 8.52 12.15 8.74
CA ARG A 72 9.17 13.47 8.74
C ARG A 72 8.49 14.44 7.76
N ALA A 73 8.16 13.97 6.54
CA ALA A 73 7.48 14.80 5.56
C ALA A 73 6.09 15.23 6.04
N LEU A 74 5.33 14.32 6.66
CA LEU A 74 4.02 14.63 7.25
C LEU A 74 4.11 15.67 8.37
N LEU A 75 5.11 15.55 9.25
CA LEU A 75 5.34 16.55 10.32
C LEU A 75 5.65 17.94 9.77
N ILE A 76 6.43 18.04 8.69
CA ILE A 76 6.72 19.34 8.02
C ILE A 76 5.44 19.98 7.48
N HIS A 77 4.47 19.16 7.03
CA HIS A 77 3.16 19.63 6.57
C HIS A 77 2.14 19.83 7.72
N GLY A 78 2.56 19.73 8.98
CA GLY A 78 1.69 19.90 10.15
C GLY A 78 0.81 18.68 10.48
N VAL A 79 0.97 17.58 9.77
CA VAL A 79 0.20 16.34 9.99
C VAL A 79 0.87 15.52 11.09
N ARG A 80 0.22 15.51 12.27
CA ARG A 80 0.75 14.84 13.48
C ARG A 80 0.07 13.52 13.78
N ARG A 81 -1.19 13.37 13.39
CA ARG A 81 -2.00 12.17 13.59
C ARG A 81 -2.78 11.84 12.32
N TYR A 82 -2.74 10.57 11.92
CA TYR A 82 -3.31 10.15 10.64
C TYR A 82 -3.68 8.67 10.63
N THR A 83 -4.61 8.30 9.76
CA THR A 83 -4.91 6.93 9.36
C THR A 83 -4.07 6.58 8.13
N VAL A 84 -3.59 5.36 8.03
CA VAL A 84 -2.80 4.91 6.87
C VAL A 84 -3.55 3.83 6.10
N VAL A 85 -3.58 3.97 4.77
CA VAL A 85 -4.01 2.90 3.85
C VAL A 85 -2.80 2.51 3.00
N GLY A 86 -2.29 1.32 3.18
CA GLY A 86 -1.10 0.83 2.48
C GLY A 86 -1.37 -0.42 1.65
N HIS A 87 -0.95 -0.42 0.38
CA HIS A 87 -1.06 -1.57 -0.51
C HIS A 87 0.28 -2.31 -0.59
N ALA A 88 0.27 -3.62 -0.39
CA ALA A 88 1.44 -4.50 -0.54
C ALA A 88 2.68 -3.93 0.20
N LEU A 89 3.74 -3.50 -0.51
CA LEU A 89 4.88 -2.80 0.09
C LEU A 89 4.44 -1.63 0.97
N GLY A 90 3.46 -0.83 0.53
CA GLY A 90 2.90 0.28 1.33
C GLY A 90 2.26 -0.20 2.63
N GLY A 91 1.66 -1.38 2.65
CA GLY A 91 1.16 -2.03 3.86
C GLY A 91 2.28 -2.40 4.84
N LEU A 92 3.42 -2.84 4.32
CA LEU A 92 4.60 -3.13 5.15
C LEU A 92 5.24 -1.84 5.71
N VAL A 93 5.30 -0.78 4.90
CA VAL A 93 5.71 0.56 5.39
C VAL A 93 4.76 1.06 6.48
N SER A 94 3.46 0.77 6.38
CA SER A 94 2.46 1.11 7.39
C SER A 94 2.73 0.39 8.73
N LEU A 95 3.17 -0.87 8.70
CA LEU A 95 3.60 -1.60 9.89
C LEU A 95 4.83 -0.96 10.54
N GLU A 96 5.83 -0.53 9.74
CA GLU A 96 6.99 0.19 10.28
C GLU A 96 6.60 1.54 10.91
N LEU A 97 5.65 2.27 10.32
CA LEU A 97 5.09 3.49 10.91
C LEU A 97 4.43 3.21 12.27
N ALA A 98 3.59 2.17 12.36
CA ALA A 98 2.93 1.82 13.61
C ALA A 98 3.89 1.35 14.70
N LEU A 99 4.97 0.67 14.32
CA LEU A 99 6.01 0.23 15.26
C LEU A 99 6.89 1.37 15.75
N ALA A 100 7.21 2.34 14.87
CA ALA A 100 8.12 3.43 15.20
C ALA A 100 7.40 4.67 15.79
N PHE A 101 6.15 4.92 15.39
CA PHE A 101 5.39 6.13 15.74
C PHE A 101 3.94 5.81 16.14
N PRO A 102 3.69 4.90 17.10
CA PRO A 102 2.33 4.42 17.43
C PRO A 102 1.36 5.55 17.78
N GLU A 103 1.83 6.61 18.45
CA GLU A 103 1.00 7.75 18.86
C GLU A 103 0.51 8.61 17.66
N ALA A 104 1.23 8.56 16.53
CA ALA A 104 0.86 9.30 15.33
C ALA A 104 -0.20 8.56 14.48
N ILE A 105 -0.37 7.25 14.69
CA ILE A 105 -1.20 6.40 13.84
C ILE A 105 -2.54 6.12 14.51
N SER A 106 -3.64 6.62 13.92
CA SER A 106 -4.98 6.38 14.44
C SER A 106 -5.50 4.97 14.11
N ALA A 107 -5.24 4.50 12.90
CA ALA A 107 -5.60 3.18 12.43
C ALA A 107 -4.78 2.82 11.18
N LEU A 108 -4.65 1.53 10.90
CA LEU A 108 -4.06 1.01 9.67
C LEU A 108 -5.11 0.28 8.83
N VAL A 109 -5.03 0.46 7.52
CA VAL A 109 -5.67 -0.42 6.53
C VAL A 109 -4.58 -1.00 5.65
N ILE A 110 -4.40 -2.31 5.68
CA ILE A 110 -3.38 -3.03 4.91
C ILE A 110 -4.08 -3.81 3.81
N VAL A 111 -3.75 -3.51 2.56
CA VAL A 111 -4.33 -4.18 1.38
C VAL A 111 -3.31 -5.17 0.82
N ASN A 112 -3.69 -6.44 0.75
CA ASN A 112 -2.85 -7.53 0.24
C ASN A 112 -1.45 -7.58 0.89
N GLY A 113 -1.41 -7.44 2.22
CA GLY A 113 -0.18 -7.49 3.01
C GLY A 113 0.19 -8.91 3.45
N TRP A 114 1.37 -9.04 4.04
CA TRP A 114 1.88 -10.31 4.57
C TRP A 114 2.72 -10.14 5.82
N LEU A 115 2.80 -11.22 6.60
CA LEU A 115 3.63 -11.29 7.82
C LEU A 115 5.11 -11.48 7.50
N SER A 116 5.39 -12.37 6.57
CA SER A 116 6.72 -12.65 6.01
C SER A 116 6.57 -13.19 4.59
N LEU A 117 7.64 -13.08 3.80
CA LEU A 117 7.59 -13.46 2.40
C LEU A 117 7.36 -14.97 2.23
N SER A 118 6.22 -15.37 1.68
CA SER A 118 5.91 -16.77 1.38
C SER A 118 6.81 -17.31 0.25
N ALA A 119 6.98 -18.63 0.20
CA ALA A 119 7.76 -19.27 -0.89
C ALA A 119 7.16 -18.97 -2.28
N TRP A 120 5.83 -18.89 -2.38
CA TRP A 120 5.15 -18.55 -3.62
C TRP A 120 5.39 -17.10 -4.02
N THR A 121 5.13 -16.15 -3.12
CA THR A 121 5.34 -14.72 -3.35
C THR A 121 6.80 -14.42 -3.71
N ARG A 122 7.74 -15.08 -3.05
CA ARG A 122 9.18 -15.02 -3.39
C ARG A 122 9.42 -15.42 -4.84
N ARG A 123 8.86 -16.54 -5.28
CA ARG A 123 8.99 -17.03 -6.66
C ARG A 123 8.42 -16.04 -7.68
N CYS A 124 7.29 -15.43 -7.39
CA CYS A 124 6.72 -14.39 -8.25
C CYS A 124 7.66 -13.16 -8.37
N PHE A 125 8.22 -12.70 -7.25
CA PHE A 125 9.16 -11.57 -7.28
C PHE A 125 10.47 -11.93 -7.97
N GLU A 126 10.99 -13.14 -7.80
CA GLU A 126 12.19 -13.61 -8.50
C GLU A 126 11.98 -13.71 -10.02
N ALA A 127 10.79 -14.16 -10.46
CA ALA A 127 10.45 -14.18 -11.89
C ALA A 127 10.40 -12.75 -12.46
N ARG A 128 9.78 -11.81 -11.75
CA ARG A 128 9.70 -10.39 -12.14
C ARG A 128 11.09 -9.73 -12.16
N GLU A 129 11.93 -10.02 -11.17
CA GLU A 129 13.32 -9.53 -11.09
C GLU A 129 14.15 -10.02 -12.29
N ARG A 130 14.01 -11.30 -12.67
CA ARG A 130 14.67 -11.85 -13.86
C ARG A 130 14.17 -11.19 -15.14
N LEU A 131 12.88 -10.97 -15.31
CA LEU A 131 12.37 -10.23 -16.46
C LEU A 131 13.00 -8.85 -16.57
N LEU A 132 13.15 -8.15 -15.45
CA LEU A 132 13.81 -6.85 -15.42
C LEU A 132 15.27 -6.91 -15.82
N LEU A 133 16.03 -7.89 -15.28
CA LEU A 133 17.47 -7.99 -15.47
C LEU A 133 17.85 -8.59 -16.84
N ASP A 134 17.09 -9.59 -17.29
CA ASP A 134 17.44 -10.37 -18.49
C ASP A 134 16.78 -9.78 -19.77
N SER A 135 15.61 -9.10 -19.63
CA SER A 135 14.80 -8.61 -20.75
C SER A 135 14.50 -7.11 -20.69
N GLY A 136 14.87 -6.45 -19.60
CA GLY A 136 14.74 -4.98 -19.43
C GLY A 136 13.40 -4.50 -18.89
N PRO A 137 13.29 -3.16 -18.70
CA PRO A 137 12.14 -2.54 -18.06
C PRO A 137 10.84 -2.76 -18.82
N GLU A 138 10.84 -2.72 -20.12
CA GLU A 138 9.64 -2.90 -20.96
C GLU A 138 9.02 -4.27 -20.73
N ALA A 139 9.82 -5.34 -20.75
CA ALA A 139 9.34 -6.70 -20.47
C ALA A 139 8.82 -6.86 -19.04
N TYR A 140 9.51 -6.23 -18.07
CA TYR A 140 9.05 -6.19 -16.68
C TYR A 140 7.70 -5.52 -16.56
N ILE A 141 7.48 -4.38 -17.21
CA ILE A 141 6.25 -3.60 -17.16
C ILE A 141 5.11 -4.33 -17.88
N ALA A 142 5.36 -4.86 -19.08
CA ALA A 142 4.39 -5.63 -19.86
C ALA A 142 3.87 -6.86 -19.10
N ALA A 143 4.68 -7.47 -18.25
CA ALA A 143 4.29 -8.62 -17.43
C ALA A 143 3.51 -8.25 -16.15
N GLN A 144 3.42 -6.96 -15.76
CA GLN A 144 2.74 -6.55 -14.52
C GLN A 144 1.29 -7.04 -14.43
N PRO A 145 0.46 -6.93 -15.49
CA PRO A 145 -0.93 -7.35 -15.44
C PRO A 145 -1.13 -8.81 -15.02
N LEU A 146 -0.19 -9.71 -15.37
CA LEU A 146 -0.24 -11.13 -15.03
C LEU A 146 -0.19 -11.39 -13.52
N PHE A 147 0.42 -10.49 -12.77
CA PHE A 147 0.58 -10.59 -11.31
C PHE A 147 -0.44 -9.75 -10.55
N LEU A 148 -0.97 -8.68 -11.17
CA LEU A 148 -1.78 -7.70 -10.46
C LEU A 148 -3.27 -7.90 -10.64
N TYR A 149 -3.70 -8.39 -11.81
CA TYR A 149 -5.12 -8.38 -12.19
C TYR A 149 -5.66 -9.79 -12.45
N PRO A 150 -6.94 -10.04 -12.13
CA PRO A 150 -7.61 -11.26 -12.56
C PRO A 150 -7.63 -11.36 -14.10
N PRO A 151 -7.40 -12.55 -14.69
CA PRO A 151 -7.34 -12.70 -16.15
C PRO A 151 -8.60 -12.22 -16.89
N SER A 152 -9.79 -12.46 -16.33
CA SER A 152 -11.06 -11.99 -16.90
C SER A 152 -11.11 -10.46 -16.96
N TRP A 153 -10.76 -9.80 -15.86
CA TRP A 153 -10.73 -8.35 -15.81
C TRP A 153 -9.67 -7.77 -16.78
N ALA A 154 -8.49 -8.36 -16.82
CA ALA A 154 -7.43 -7.93 -17.71
C ALA A 154 -7.86 -8.03 -19.20
N GLN A 155 -8.53 -9.11 -19.56
CA GLN A 155 -9.04 -9.29 -20.93
C GLN A 155 -10.07 -8.23 -21.31
N GLU A 156 -10.93 -7.82 -20.40
CA GLU A 156 -11.98 -6.80 -20.64
C GLU A 156 -11.43 -5.37 -20.64
N ASN A 157 -10.23 -5.14 -20.07
CA ASN A 157 -9.65 -3.83 -19.85
C ASN A 157 -8.35 -3.57 -20.63
N GLN A 158 -8.13 -4.25 -21.77
CA GLN A 158 -6.91 -4.13 -22.58
C GLN A 158 -6.51 -2.68 -22.92
N PRO A 159 -7.42 -1.80 -23.39
CA PRO A 159 -7.03 -0.41 -23.70
C PRO A 159 -6.50 0.36 -22.48
N ARG A 160 -7.04 0.05 -21.29
CA ARG A 160 -6.55 0.63 -20.03
C ARG A 160 -5.17 0.10 -19.67
N LEU A 161 -4.93 -1.21 -19.82
CA LEU A 161 -3.63 -1.83 -19.54
C LEU A 161 -2.54 -1.28 -20.47
N GLU A 162 -2.84 -1.11 -21.75
CA GLU A 162 -1.92 -0.48 -22.73
C GLU A 162 -1.57 0.96 -22.32
N ALA A 163 -2.55 1.75 -21.88
CA ALA A 163 -2.32 3.10 -21.39
C ALA A 163 -1.49 3.13 -20.09
N GLU A 164 -1.75 2.21 -19.16
CA GLU A 164 -0.98 2.05 -17.93
C GLU A 164 0.47 1.60 -18.23
N GLU A 165 0.66 0.69 -19.17
CA GLU A 165 1.97 0.24 -19.62
C GLU A 165 2.78 1.39 -20.22
N ALA A 166 2.18 2.18 -21.12
CA ALA A 166 2.81 3.34 -21.71
C ALA A 166 3.22 4.38 -20.64
N LEU A 167 2.33 4.62 -19.65
CA LEU A 167 2.61 5.53 -18.55
C LEU A 167 3.76 5.04 -17.67
N HIS A 168 3.77 3.73 -17.33
CA HIS A 168 4.81 3.14 -16.52
C HIS A 168 6.17 3.11 -17.22
N ASN A 169 6.20 2.90 -18.53
CA ASN A 169 7.41 3.00 -19.33
C ASN A 169 7.95 4.44 -19.34
N ALA A 170 7.09 5.43 -19.53
CA ALA A 170 7.48 6.85 -19.54
C ALA A 170 8.00 7.34 -18.17
N HIS A 171 7.52 6.77 -17.09
CA HIS A 171 7.86 7.16 -15.70
C HIS A 171 8.56 6.05 -14.90
N PHE A 172 9.30 5.19 -15.61
CA PHE A 172 10.01 4.10 -14.94
C PHE A 172 11.02 4.62 -13.93
N GLN A 173 10.98 4.07 -12.71
CA GLN A 173 11.79 4.53 -11.57
C GLN A 173 13.29 4.20 -11.69
N GLY A 174 13.70 3.50 -12.75
CA GLY A 174 15.06 2.99 -12.94
C GLY A 174 15.25 1.60 -12.29
N THR A 175 16.05 0.79 -12.97
CA THR A 175 16.33 -0.60 -12.55
C THR A 175 16.89 -0.66 -11.13
N GLU A 176 17.86 0.20 -10.82
CA GLU A 176 18.53 0.22 -9.53
C GLU A 176 17.58 0.56 -8.38
N ASN A 177 16.77 1.61 -8.52
CA ASN A 177 15.77 1.98 -7.52
C ASN A 177 14.75 0.87 -7.29
N LEU A 178 14.27 0.25 -8.38
CA LEU A 178 13.33 -0.86 -8.29
C LEU A 178 13.94 -2.06 -7.55
N LEU A 179 15.18 -2.43 -7.85
CA LEU A 179 15.87 -3.52 -7.19
C LEU A 179 16.10 -3.26 -5.70
N ARG A 180 16.46 -2.03 -5.31
CA ARG A 180 16.62 -1.63 -3.89
C ARG A 180 15.31 -1.73 -3.13
N ARG A 181 14.20 -1.30 -3.72
CA ARG A 181 12.87 -1.41 -3.11
C ARG A 181 12.39 -2.86 -3.04
N LEU A 182 12.67 -3.64 -4.09
CA LEU A 182 12.38 -5.07 -4.11
C LEU A 182 13.20 -5.82 -3.05
N TRP A 183 14.46 -5.43 -2.86
CA TRP A 183 15.28 -5.97 -1.79
C TRP A 183 14.68 -5.68 -0.40
N ALA A 184 14.30 -4.44 -0.13
CA ALA A 184 13.66 -4.06 1.13
C ALA A 184 12.39 -4.89 1.40
N LEU A 185 11.54 -5.06 0.39
CA LEU A 185 10.31 -5.85 0.44
C LEU A 185 10.60 -7.34 0.68
N LYS A 186 11.59 -7.93 -0.02
CA LYS A 186 11.93 -9.36 0.10
C LYS A 186 12.53 -9.73 1.46
N ASN A 187 13.13 -8.76 2.16
CA ASN A 187 13.71 -8.93 3.50
C ASN A 187 12.78 -8.53 4.65
N ALA A 188 11.54 -8.14 4.35
CA ALA A 188 10.54 -7.81 5.37
C ALA A 188 10.11 -9.06 6.13
N ASP A 189 10.25 -9.02 7.44
CA ASP A 189 9.81 -10.10 8.35
C ASP A 189 9.26 -9.50 9.64
N TYR A 190 7.99 -9.75 9.91
CA TYR A 190 7.28 -9.23 11.07
C TYR A 190 6.90 -10.30 12.10
N ARG A 191 7.33 -11.56 11.93
CA ARG A 191 6.95 -12.67 12.79
C ARG A 191 7.22 -12.40 14.28
N GLU A 192 8.33 -11.76 14.60
CA GLU A 192 8.71 -11.42 15.98
C GLU A 192 8.21 -10.02 16.40
N ARG A 193 7.73 -9.20 15.47
CA ARG A 193 7.41 -7.81 15.70
C ARG A 193 5.91 -7.48 15.63
N ALA A 194 5.12 -8.30 14.93
CA ALA A 194 3.69 -8.03 14.69
C ALA A 194 2.90 -7.88 15.99
N ALA A 195 3.18 -8.69 17.00
CA ALA A 195 2.52 -8.62 18.31
C ALA A 195 2.73 -7.27 19.05
N ARG A 196 3.69 -6.47 18.63
CA ARG A 196 3.98 -5.14 19.19
C ARG A 196 3.17 -4.02 18.54
N VAL A 197 2.45 -4.30 17.45
CA VAL A 197 1.57 -3.33 16.79
C VAL A 197 0.29 -3.22 17.59
N ILE A 198 0.18 -2.16 18.39
CA ILE A 198 -1.00 -1.87 19.24
C ILE A 198 -2.08 -1.07 18.51
N THR A 199 -1.74 -0.47 17.37
CA THR A 199 -2.65 0.28 16.52
C THR A 199 -3.74 -0.65 15.97
N PRO A 200 -5.02 -0.25 15.93
CA PRO A 200 -6.07 -1.02 15.29
C PRO A 200 -5.82 -1.20 13.78
N VAL A 201 -5.99 -2.42 13.27
CA VAL A 201 -5.67 -2.78 11.87
C VAL A 201 -6.87 -3.41 11.18
N GLN A 202 -7.21 -2.91 9.99
CA GLN A 202 -8.02 -3.65 9.03
C GLN A 202 -7.08 -4.24 7.96
N ILE A 203 -7.28 -5.51 7.63
CA ILE A 203 -6.61 -6.14 6.50
C ILE A 203 -7.67 -6.47 5.46
N ILE A 204 -7.48 -6.00 4.22
CA ILE A 204 -8.33 -6.32 3.08
C ILE A 204 -7.48 -7.10 2.08
N CYS A 205 -7.96 -8.24 1.61
CA CYS A 205 -7.28 -9.03 0.57
C CYS A 205 -8.28 -9.68 -0.36
N ALA A 206 -7.81 -10.14 -1.52
CA ALA A 206 -8.63 -10.86 -2.48
C ALA A 206 -8.22 -12.34 -2.54
N ARG A 207 -9.22 -13.22 -2.60
CA ARG A 207 -9.03 -14.67 -2.62
C ARG A 207 -8.28 -15.15 -3.87
N ASP A 208 -8.45 -14.44 -4.97
CA ASP A 208 -7.85 -14.69 -6.28
C ASP A 208 -6.54 -13.94 -6.53
N ASP A 209 -5.92 -13.35 -5.49
CA ASP A 209 -4.59 -12.74 -5.58
C ASP A 209 -3.52 -13.81 -5.87
N VAL A 210 -2.95 -13.77 -7.08
CA VAL A 210 -1.92 -14.72 -7.51
C VAL A 210 -0.51 -14.29 -7.09
N LEU A 211 -0.29 -13.02 -6.76
CA LEU A 211 1.02 -12.51 -6.33
C LEU A 211 1.24 -12.75 -4.85
N VAL A 212 0.26 -12.36 -4.03
CA VAL A 212 0.29 -12.53 -2.58
C VAL A 212 -0.98 -13.31 -2.17
N PRO A 213 -0.91 -14.64 -2.09
CA PRO A 213 -2.07 -15.44 -1.70
C PRO A 213 -2.74 -14.90 -0.42
N TRP A 214 -4.07 -14.86 -0.40
CA TRP A 214 -4.84 -14.30 0.74
C TRP A 214 -4.47 -14.91 2.09
N THR A 215 -3.94 -16.16 2.10
CA THR A 215 -3.41 -16.82 3.30
C THR A 215 -2.21 -16.10 3.92
N CYS A 216 -1.49 -15.28 3.14
CA CYS A 216 -0.42 -14.41 3.68
C CYS A 216 -1.01 -13.28 4.54
N SER A 217 -2.14 -12.70 4.11
CA SER A 217 -2.90 -11.72 4.88
C SER A 217 -3.58 -12.36 6.10
N GLN A 218 -4.03 -13.61 5.99
CA GLN A 218 -4.54 -14.38 7.13
C GLN A 218 -3.45 -14.58 8.19
N ALA A 219 -2.25 -15.01 7.80
CA ALA A 219 -1.13 -15.17 8.72
C ALA A 219 -0.74 -13.84 9.40
N LEU A 220 -0.83 -12.73 8.67
CA LEU A 220 -0.62 -11.39 9.23
C LEU A 220 -1.69 -11.05 10.27
N HIS A 221 -2.96 -11.34 9.96
CA HIS A 221 -4.08 -11.14 10.89
C HIS A 221 -3.90 -11.94 12.18
N GLU A 222 -3.54 -13.21 12.08
CA GLU A 222 -3.32 -14.09 13.25
C GLU A 222 -2.19 -13.62 14.16
N ALA A 223 -1.21 -12.87 13.60
CA ALA A 223 -0.08 -12.32 14.35
C ALA A 223 -0.33 -10.92 14.95
N LEU A 224 -1.34 -10.19 14.47
CA LEU A 224 -1.67 -8.83 14.91
C LEU A 224 -2.77 -8.85 15.99
N PRO A 225 -2.53 -8.33 17.21
CA PRO A 225 -3.46 -8.47 18.34
C PRO A 225 -4.79 -7.71 18.17
N HIS A 226 -4.78 -6.61 17.41
CA HIS A 226 -5.92 -5.72 17.22
C HIS A 226 -6.28 -5.58 15.73
N SER A 227 -6.47 -6.71 15.06
CA SER A 227 -6.78 -6.70 13.63
C SER A 227 -8.10 -7.37 13.29
N ARG A 228 -8.65 -6.99 12.14
CA ARG A 228 -9.73 -7.70 11.45
C ARG A 228 -9.28 -8.05 10.03
N LEU A 229 -9.81 -9.12 9.49
CA LEU A 229 -9.55 -9.58 8.13
C LEU A 229 -10.84 -9.57 7.32
N ASP A 230 -10.82 -8.86 6.21
CA ASP A 230 -11.90 -8.82 5.22
C ASP A 230 -11.38 -9.43 3.91
N VAL A 231 -11.95 -10.55 3.47
CA VAL A 231 -11.54 -11.29 2.28
C VAL A 231 -12.56 -11.08 1.17
N MET A 232 -12.14 -10.45 0.08
CA MET A 232 -12.93 -10.31 -1.15
C MET A 232 -12.83 -11.61 -1.96
N ASP A 233 -13.92 -12.04 -2.56
CA ASP A 233 -13.91 -13.26 -3.40
C ASP A 233 -13.21 -13.03 -4.75
N PHE A 234 -13.18 -11.78 -5.24
CA PHE A 234 -12.62 -11.37 -6.51
C PHE A 234 -11.87 -10.04 -6.39
N GLY A 235 -10.82 -9.85 -7.19
CA GLY A 235 -10.11 -8.57 -7.33
C GLY A 235 -8.62 -8.66 -7.61
N GLY A 236 -8.01 -9.81 -7.39
CA GLY A 236 -6.56 -9.99 -7.58
C GLY A 236 -5.72 -9.14 -6.62
N HIS A 237 -4.46 -8.91 -6.99
CA HIS A 237 -3.55 -8.10 -6.17
C HIS A 237 -3.93 -6.62 -6.12
N ALA A 238 -4.61 -6.11 -7.15
CA ALA A 238 -5.08 -4.72 -7.22
C ALA A 238 -6.59 -4.62 -7.01
N CYS A 239 -7.14 -5.30 -6.01
CA CYS A 239 -8.58 -5.42 -5.76
C CYS A 239 -9.29 -4.07 -5.56
N ASN A 240 -8.59 -3.03 -5.11
CA ASN A 240 -9.08 -1.66 -5.02
C ASN A 240 -9.31 -1.01 -6.41
N ILE A 241 -8.66 -1.53 -7.48
CA ILE A 241 -8.80 -1.06 -8.86
C ILE A 241 -9.83 -1.90 -9.61
N THR A 242 -9.76 -3.22 -9.46
CA THR A 242 -10.56 -4.18 -10.24
C THR A 242 -11.97 -4.34 -9.70
N ALA A 243 -12.16 -4.13 -8.40
CA ALA A 243 -13.45 -4.22 -7.71
C ALA A 243 -13.64 -3.04 -6.73
N PRO A 244 -13.67 -1.77 -7.22
CA PRO A 244 -13.63 -0.58 -6.37
C PRO A 244 -14.83 -0.45 -5.44
N GLN A 245 -16.05 -0.81 -5.86
CA GLN A 245 -17.24 -0.68 -5.03
C GLN A 245 -17.23 -1.64 -3.82
N PRO A 246 -17.03 -2.97 -3.97
CA PRO A 246 -16.84 -3.87 -2.84
C PRO A 246 -15.68 -3.45 -1.94
N PHE A 247 -14.55 -3.04 -2.52
CA PHE A 247 -13.40 -2.55 -1.76
C PHE A 247 -13.76 -1.34 -0.89
N HIS A 248 -14.41 -0.31 -1.46
CA HIS A 248 -14.83 0.89 -0.72
C HIS A 248 -15.81 0.53 0.41
N SER A 249 -16.76 -0.38 0.17
CA SER A 249 -17.72 -0.82 1.20
C SER A 249 -17.00 -1.44 2.40
N LEU A 250 -16.02 -2.31 2.16
CA LEU A 250 -15.22 -2.93 3.21
C LEU A 250 -14.34 -1.89 3.93
N LEU A 251 -13.68 -1.01 3.16
CA LEU A 251 -12.83 0.05 3.70
C LEU A 251 -13.62 0.95 4.68
N TYR A 252 -14.78 1.45 4.27
CA TYR A 252 -15.61 2.30 5.13
C TYR A 252 -16.14 1.55 6.36
N ALA A 253 -16.61 0.32 6.19
CA ALA A 253 -17.07 -0.50 7.31
C ALA A 253 -15.95 -0.76 8.34
N GLY A 254 -14.73 -1.01 7.86
CA GLY A 254 -13.56 -1.17 8.71
C GLY A 254 -13.19 0.11 9.44
N LEU A 255 -13.06 1.22 8.73
CA LEU A 255 -12.73 2.52 9.32
C LEU A 255 -13.73 2.93 10.40
N ALA A 256 -15.03 2.71 10.18
CA ALA A 256 -16.07 2.97 11.17
C ALA A 256 -15.90 2.10 12.44
N SER A 257 -15.47 0.85 12.28
CA SER A 257 -15.25 -0.07 13.42
C SER A 257 -13.95 0.20 14.19
N LEU A 258 -12.96 0.83 13.53
CA LEU A 258 -11.65 1.18 14.12
C LEU A 258 -11.66 2.58 14.76
N ALA A 259 -12.68 3.40 14.47
CA ALA A 259 -12.81 4.71 15.09
C ALA A 259 -12.96 4.55 16.62
N PRO A 260 -12.23 5.33 17.45
CA PRO A 260 -12.47 5.32 18.88
C PRO A 260 -13.94 5.69 19.15
N ALA A 261 -14.57 4.97 20.06
CA ALA A 261 -15.94 5.31 20.49
C ALA A 261 -16.00 6.80 20.87
N PRO A 262 -17.04 7.54 20.47
CA PRO A 262 -17.17 8.93 20.85
C PRO A 262 -17.08 9.04 22.37
N HIS A 263 -16.11 9.84 22.84
CA HIS A 263 -16.04 10.15 24.26
C HIS A 263 -17.42 10.68 24.67
N LYS A 264 -18.14 9.91 25.51
CA LYS A 264 -19.29 10.46 26.21
C LYS A 264 -18.74 11.57 27.10
N GLU A 265 -18.92 12.83 26.69
CA GLU A 265 -18.76 13.94 27.60
C GLU A 265 -19.70 13.65 28.77
N THR A 266 -19.11 13.32 29.91
CA THR A 266 -19.86 13.27 31.18
C THR A 266 -20.17 14.70 31.53
N VAL A 267 -21.44 15.08 31.35
CA VAL A 267 -22.01 16.35 31.79
C VAL A 267 -22.05 16.39 33.30
#